data_d217207062443d67c5de8134b90883b8
#
_entry.id   d217207062443d67c5de8134b90883b8
#
_cell.length_a   1.000
_cell.length_b   1.000
_cell.length_c   1.000
_cell.angle_alpha   90.00
_cell.angle_beta   90.00
_cell.angle_gamma   90.00
#
_symmetry.space_group_name_H-M   'P 1'
#
loop_
_entity.id
_entity.type
_entity.pdbx_description
1 polymer ?
#
loop_
_entity_poly.entity_id
_entity_poly.type
_entity_poly.pdbx_seq_one_letter_code
_entity_poly.pdbx_strand_id
1 'polypeptide(L)'
;MQVAPELYPIPPTKHSPNSPFPVIVYRGALLDRTPTGASEAIELSEWAHGGHWKIGREKVATTPHYHGTTHEAYTVLQGSGTYLLGRSPLDPETDEKGNPVGVKFVAKAGDVFVFPAGVTHYVTETEDEYEILGFYSLNKRNSRESPYDMEYALDSVEKTDEKRQMCRQVPVPAHDPIYGTEGIPRIWREE
;
A
#
# COMPACT_ATOMS: atom_id res chain seq x y z
N MET A 1 -23.92 0.21 3.24
CA MET A 1 -23.80 0.24 1.75
C MET A 1 -22.32 0.05 1.44
N GLN A 2 -21.98 -0.96 0.65
CA GLN A 2 -20.58 -1.25 0.29
C GLN A 2 -20.07 -0.16 -0.66
N VAL A 3 -18.89 0.40 -0.36
CA VAL A 3 -18.27 1.43 -1.21
C VAL A 3 -17.62 0.74 -2.40
N ALA A 4 -17.91 1.22 -3.62
CA ALA A 4 -17.25 0.73 -4.82
C ALA A 4 -15.75 1.07 -4.75
N PRO A 5 -14.85 0.11 -5.04
CA PRO A 5 -13.41 0.35 -4.99
C PRO A 5 -12.96 1.24 -6.15
N GLU A 6 -12.01 2.14 -5.86
CA GLU A 6 -11.17 2.75 -6.89
C GLU A 6 -9.95 1.86 -7.10
N LEU A 7 -9.57 1.64 -8.34
CA LEU A 7 -8.44 0.78 -8.70
C LEU A 7 -7.36 1.59 -9.42
N TYR A 8 -6.14 1.49 -8.92
CA TYR A 8 -4.98 2.16 -9.50
C TYR A 8 -3.97 1.11 -10.00
N PRO A 9 -3.92 0.84 -11.30
CA PRO A 9 -2.85 0.04 -11.89
C PRO A 9 -1.50 0.76 -11.74
N ILE A 10 -0.50 0.04 -11.26
CA ILE A 10 0.85 0.57 -11.04
C ILE A 10 1.84 -0.22 -11.93
N PRO A 11 2.20 0.30 -13.10
CA PRO A 11 3.12 -0.38 -14.00
C PRO A 11 4.50 -0.59 -13.37
N PRO A 12 5.20 -1.69 -13.66
CA PRO A 12 6.58 -1.88 -13.23
C PRO A 12 7.49 -0.84 -13.87
N THR A 13 8.55 -0.48 -13.15
CA THR A 13 9.65 0.35 -13.66
C THR A 13 10.96 -0.42 -13.60
N LYS A 14 12.06 0.19 -14.01
CA LYS A 14 13.38 -0.46 -13.92
C LYS A 14 13.82 -0.70 -12.47
N HIS A 15 13.40 0.17 -11.55
CA HIS A 15 13.88 0.16 -10.16
C HIS A 15 12.75 0.03 -9.12
N SER A 16 11.52 -0.18 -9.56
CA SER A 16 10.37 -0.50 -8.69
C SER A 16 9.72 -1.80 -9.16
N PRO A 17 9.65 -2.83 -8.28
CA PRO A 17 9.01 -4.10 -8.64
C PRO A 17 7.55 -3.91 -9.05
N ASN A 18 6.83 -3.13 -8.29
CA ASN A 18 5.39 -2.94 -8.40
C ASN A 18 4.63 -4.29 -8.46
N SER A 19 3.40 -4.28 -8.89
CA SER A 19 2.56 -5.50 -8.89
C SER A 19 1.67 -5.51 -10.12
N PRO A 20 1.32 -6.69 -10.66
CA PRO A 20 0.25 -6.81 -11.64
C PRO A 20 -1.12 -6.51 -11.03
N PHE A 21 -1.27 -6.63 -9.70
CA PHE A 21 -2.49 -6.29 -9.00
C PHE A 21 -2.60 -4.77 -8.79
N PRO A 22 -3.78 -4.17 -9.00
CA PRO A 22 -3.98 -2.74 -8.75
C PRO A 22 -3.95 -2.43 -7.25
N VAL A 23 -3.55 -1.22 -6.90
CA VAL A 23 -3.85 -0.63 -5.60
C VAL A 23 -5.36 -0.46 -5.49
N ILE A 24 -5.94 -0.82 -4.34
CA ILE A 24 -7.37 -0.74 -4.08
C ILE A 24 -7.62 0.37 -3.07
N VAL A 25 -8.59 1.23 -3.34
CA VAL A 25 -8.99 2.31 -2.44
C VAL A 25 -10.48 2.26 -2.19
N TYR A 26 -10.86 2.18 -0.92
CA TYR A 26 -12.24 2.25 -0.43
C TYR A 26 -12.46 3.61 0.22
N ARG A 27 -13.07 4.54 -0.50
CA ARG A 27 -13.33 5.91 -0.03
C ARG A 27 -14.34 5.92 1.09
N GLY A 28 -13.97 6.54 2.23
CA GLY A 28 -14.86 6.72 3.37
C GLY A 28 -15.35 5.42 4.01
N ALA A 29 -14.64 4.30 3.81
CA ALA A 29 -15.05 2.99 4.31
C ALA A 29 -14.84 2.83 5.82
N LEU A 30 -13.94 3.60 6.43
CA LEU A 30 -13.69 3.59 7.86
C LEU A 30 -14.69 4.52 8.57
N LEU A 31 -15.70 3.93 9.21
CA LEU A 31 -16.77 4.69 9.88
C LEU A 31 -16.35 5.23 11.23
N ASP A 32 -15.67 4.43 12.04
CA ASP A 32 -15.04 4.84 13.29
C ASP A 32 -13.56 5.10 13.07
N ARG A 33 -13.19 6.38 13.06
CA ARG A 33 -11.82 6.86 12.78
C ARG A 33 -10.95 6.98 14.02
N THR A 34 -11.28 6.27 15.07
CA THR A 34 -10.40 6.10 16.23
C THR A 34 -9.43 4.94 16.01
N PRO A 35 -8.28 4.89 16.71
CA PRO A 35 -7.38 3.73 16.63
C PRO A 35 -8.07 2.41 16.98
N THR A 36 -8.97 2.41 17.97
CA THR A 36 -9.76 1.24 18.34
C THR A 36 -10.72 0.86 17.22
N GLY A 37 -11.49 1.81 16.69
CA GLY A 37 -12.44 1.57 15.60
C GLY A 37 -11.76 1.06 14.33
N ALA A 38 -10.58 1.60 13.99
CA ALA A 38 -9.79 1.10 12.86
C ALA A 38 -9.34 -0.36 13.07
N SER A 39 -8.86 -0.70 14.27
CA SER A 39 -8.45 -2.07 14.59
C SER A 39 -9.64 -3.05 14.61
N GLU A 40 -10.80 -2.62 15.07
CA GLU A 40 -12.03 -3.43 15.08
C GLU A 40 -12.62 -3.62 13.67
N ALA A 41 -12.39 -2.67 12.75
CA ALA A 41 -12.89 -2.75 11.38
C ALA A 41 -12.12 -3.73 10.50
N ILE A 42 -10.86 -4.05 10.85
CA ILE A 42 -9.98 -4.88 10.04
C ILE A 42 -10.14 -6.37 10.37
N GLU A 43 -10.12 -7.23 9.35
CA GLU A 43 -10.13 -8.69 9.51
C GLU A 43 -8.80 -9.20 10.09
N LEU A 44 -8.70 -9.22 11.43
CA LEU A 44 -7.45 -9.52 12.13
C LEU A 44 -7.01 -10.99 12.06
N SER A 45 -7.81 -11.92 11.55
CA SER A 45 -7.36 -13.30 11.34
C SER A 45 -6.29 -13.40 10.26
N GLU A 46 -6.36 -12.54 9.25
CA GLU A 46 -5.42 -12.52 8.11
C GLU A 46 -4.54 -11.26 8.05
N TRP A 47 -4.86 -10.25 8.85
CA TRP A 47 -4.13 -8.99 8.89
C TRP A 47 -3.57 -8.72 10.27
N ALA A 48 -2.31 -8.31 10.35
CA ALA A 48 -1.66 -7.94 11.60
C ALA A 48 -1.46 -6.43 11.66
N HIS A 49 -1.80 -5.81 12.77
CA HIS A 49 -1.44 -4.42 13.04
C HIS A 49 0.09 -4.27 13.07
N GLY A 50 0.63 -3.35 12.30
CA GLY A 50 2.06 -3.12 12.17
C GLY A 50 2.53 -1.75 12.62
N GLY A 51 1.65 -0.75 12.67
CA GLY A 51 2.05 0.57 13.12
C GLY A 51 0.93 1.60 13.13
N HIS A 52 1.21 2.68 13.87
CA HIS A 52 0.38 3.86 14.00
C HIS A 52 1.28 5.08 13.81
N TRP A 53 1.01 5.87 12.78
CA TRP A 53 1.87 7.00 12.41
C TRP A 53 1.10 8.30 12.34
N LYS A 54 1.74 9.35 12.86
CA LYS A 54 1.37 10.74 12.64
C LYS A 54 2.46 11.39 11.80
N ILE A 55 2.09 11.82 10.60
CA ILE A 55 3.03 12.34 9.62
C ILE A 55 2.77 13.83 9.48
N GLY A 56 3.53 14.64 10.22
CA GLY A 56 3.53 16.09 10.07
C GLY A 56 4.29 16.52 8.82
N ARG A 57 4.16 17.79 8.44
CA ARG A 57 4.83 18.36 7.27
C ARG A 57 6.35 18.21 7.30
N GLU A 58 6.94 18.23 8.47
CA GLU A 58 8.38 18.04 8.68
C GLU A 58 8.87 16.62 8.48
N LYS A 59 7.96 15.63 8.44
CA LYS A 59 8.26 14.21 8.24
C LYS A 59 7.90 13.72 6.84
N VAL A 60 7.48 14.62 5.99
CA VAL A 60 7.15 14.34 4.59
C VAL A 60 8.42 14.00 3.81
N ALA A 61 8.29 13.25 2.73
CA ALA A 61 9.39 12.73 1.93
C ALA A 61 10.26 11.69 2.66
N THR A 62 9.60 10.79 3.37
CA THR A 62 10.26 9.55 3.82
C THR A 62 10.79 8.78 2.62
N THR A 63 11.77 7.91 2.85
CA THR A 63 12.41 7.15 1.78
C THR A 63 11.39 6.28 1.05
N PRO A 64 11.29 6.34 -0.28
CA PRO A 64 10.48 5.43 -1.07
C PRO A 64 10.84 3.99 -0.78
N HIS A 65 9.83 3.18 -0.46
CA HIS A 65 10.01 1.79 -0.05
C HIS A 65 8.83 0.93 -0.51
N TYR A 66 9.01 -0.37 -0.42
CA TYR A 66 7.97 -1.37 -0.63
C TYR A 66 8.16 -2.54 0.33
N HIS A 67 7.16 -3.40 0.43
CA HIS A 67 7.21 -4.64 1.20
C HIS A 67 7.25 -5.81 0.23
N GLY A 68 8.22 -6.70 0.42
CA GLY A 68 8.46 -7.85 -0.48
C GLY A 68 7.77 -9.13 -0.01
N THR A 69 7.35 -9.19 1.25
CA THR A 69 6.82 -10.41 1.88
C THR A 69 5.36 -10.30 2.29
N THR A 70 4.73 -9.15 2.11
CA THR A 70 3.37 -8.88 2.57
C THR A 70 2.68 -7.81 1.72
N HIS A 71 1.35 -7.81 1.71
CA HIS A 71 0.53 -6.69 1.27
C HIS A 71 0.27 -5.78 2.47
N GLU A 72 0.11 -4.49 2.22
CA GLU A 72 -0.11 -3.49 3.26
C GLU A 72 -1.46 -2.80 3.09
N ALA A 73 -2.20 -2.67 4.18
CA ALA A 73 -3.44 -1.90 4.22
C ALA A 73 -3.28 -0.72 5.18
N TYR A 74 -3.77 0.44 4.79
CA TYR A 74 -3.85 1.62 5.63
C TYR A 74 -5.28 2.02 5.91
N THR A 75 -5.51 2.47 7.14
CA THR A 75 -6.72 3.19 7.54
C THR A 75 -6.36 4.62 7.89
N VAL A 76 -7.07 5.60 7.34
CA VAL A 76 -6.80 7.02 7.60
C VAL A 76 -7.73 7.55 8.68
N LEU A 77 -7.15 7.92 9.81
CA LEU A 77 -7.89 8.43 10.96
C LEU A 77 -8.17 9.94 10.84
N GLN A 78 -7.18 10.70 10.38
CA GLN A 78 -7.24 12.15 10.31
C GLN A 78 -6.41 12.69 9.15
N GLY A 79 -6.80 13.89 8.66
CA GLY A 79 -6.07 14.65 7.67
C GLY A 79 -6.04 14.02 6.28
N SER A 80 -5.05 14.40 5.49
CA SER A 80 -4.80 13.86 4.18
C SER A 80 -3.31 13.71 3.90
N GLY A 81 -2.98 12.72 3.07
CA GLY A 81 -1.63 12.48 2.59
C GLY A 81 -1.61 12.25 1.09
N THR A 82 -0.70 12.91 0.39
CA THR A 82 -0.43 12.65 -1.03
C THR A 82 0.70 11.65 -1.15
N TYR A 83 0.46 10.57 -1.86
CA TYR A 83 1.43 9.52 -2.15
C TYR A 83 1.93 9.61 -3.58
N LEU A 84 3.19 9.26 -3.79
CA LEU A 84 3.69 8.84 -5.07
C LEU A 84 3.89 7.32 -5.04
N LEU A 85 3.20 6.63 -5.95
CA LEU A 85 3.20 5.19 -6.06
C LEU A 85 4.02 4.73 -7.25
N GLY A 86 4.80 3.68 -7.08
CA GLY A 86 5.42 2.93 -8.18
C GLY A 86 6.63 3.55 -8.85
N ARG A 87 7.22 4.62 -8.29
CA ARG A 87 8.45 5.23 -8.80
C ARG A 87 9.58 5.15 -7.78
N SER A 88 10.71 4.61 -8.19
CA SER A 88 11.97 4.68 -7.44
C SER A 88 12.63 6.05 -7.63
N PRO A 89 13.48 6.50 -6.66
CA PRO A 89 14.36 7.64 -6.89
C PRO A 89 15.35 7.47 -8.06
N LEU A 90 15.60 6.22 -8.47
CA LEU A 90 16.46 5.90 -9.62
C LEU A 90 15.73 5.89 -10.96
N ASP A 91 14.39 5.90 -10.94
CA ASP A 91 13.57 6.01 -12.14
C ASP A 91 13.48 7.46 -12.61
N PRO A 92 13.36 7.71 -13.93
CA PRO A 92 13.11 9.05 -14.44
C PRO A 92 11.74 9.58 -13.98
N GLU A 93 11.58 10.89 -13.94
CA GLU A 93 10.30 11.52 -13.62
C GLU A 93 9.26 11.37 -14.73
N THR A 94 9.73 11.25 -15.95
CA THR A 94 8.90 11.06 -17.17
C THR A 94 9.48 9.94 -18.02
N ASP A 95 8.60 9.22 -18.72
CA ASP A 95 8.98 8.24 -19.72
C ASP A 95 9.48 8.92 -21.02
N GLU A 96 9.88 8.11 -22.02
CA GLU A 96 10.37 8.58 -23.32
C GLU A 96 9.31 9.38 -24.11
N LYS A 97 8.03 9.25 -23.76
CA LYS A 97 6.90 9.96 -24.37
C LYS A 97 6.51 11.22 -23.57
N GLY A 98 7.22 11.53 -22.48
CA GLY A 98 6.93 12.65 -21.60
C GLY A 98 5.79 12.42 -20.61
N ASN A 99 5.28 11.19 -20.44
CA ASN A 99 4.29 10.89 -19.44
C ASN A 99 4.93 10.73 -18.06
N PRO A 100 4.27 11.15 -16.96
CA PRO A 100 4.78 10.94 -15.61
C PRO A 100 5.00 9.46 -15.31
N VAL A 101 6.14 9.13 -14.70
CA VAL A 101 6.41 7.81 -14.11
C VAL A 101 5.90 7.81 -12.68
N GLY A 102 5.18 6.77 -12.30
CA GLY A 102 4.49 6.68 -11.02
C GLY A 102 3.08 7.26 -11.06
N VAL A 103 2.33 7.00 -10.02
CA VAL A 103 0.92 7.39 -9.89
C VAL A 103 0.74 8.21 -8.62
N LYS A 104 0.18 9.41 -8.73
CA LYS A 104 -0.22 10.20 -7.56
C LYS A 104 -1.56 9.71 -7.02
N PHE A 105 -1.62 9.58 -5.71
CA PHE A 105 -2.80 9.18 -4.97
C PHE A 105 -2.95 10.04 -3.72
N VAL A 106 -4.15 10.56 -3.48
CA VAL A 106 -4.48 11.34 -2.27
C VAL A 106 -5.36 10.51 -1.37
N ALA A 107 -4.86 10.20 -0.17
CA ALA A 107 -5.61 9.56 0.91
C ALA A 107 -6.23 10.61 1.82
N LYS A 108 -7.48 10.38 2.26
CA LYS A 108 -8.23 11.29 3.14
C LYS A 108 -8.79 10.55 4.35
N ALA A 109 -9.06 11.28 5.42
CA ALA A 109 -9.69 10.72 6.61
C ALA A 109 -10.93 9.90 6.28
N GLY A 110 -10.99 8.67 6.79
CA GLY A 110 -12.02 7.68 6.51
C GLY A 110 -11.71 6.73 5.35
N ASP A 111 -10.66 6.97 4.58
CA ASP A 111 -10.26 6.05 3.51
C ASP A 111 -9.56 4.80 4.08
N VAL A 112 -9.75 3.70 3.36
CA VAL A 112 -8.98 2.47 3.53
C VAL A 112 -8.40 2.10 2.17
N PHE A 113 -7.10 1.79 2.12
CA PHE A 113 -6.46 1.42 0.87
C PHE A 113 -5.44 0.32 1.06
N VAL A 114 -5.20 -0.45 0.00
CA VAL A 114 -4.33 -1.63 0.04
C VAL A 114 -3.29 -1.53 -1.06
N PHE A 115 -2.02 -1.63 -0.65
CA PHE A 115 -0.88 -1.74 -1.54
C PHE A 115 -0.49 -3.20 -1.71
N PRO A 116 -0.50 -3.75 -2.93
CA PRO A 116 0.09 -5.05 -3.19
C PRO A 116 1.57 -5.08 -2.86
N ALA A 117 2.09 -6.25 -2.49
CA ALA A 117 3.52 -6.45 -2.31
C ALA A 117 4.30 -5.98 -3.55
N GLY A 118 5.39 -5.26 -3.33
CA GLY A 118 6.24 -4.71 -4.39
C GLY A 118 5.90 -3.30 -4.85
N VAL A 119 4.74 -2.75 -4.49
CA VAL A 119 4.38 -1.37 -4.86
C VAL A 119 5.18 -0.38 -4.04
N THR A 120 6.09 0.31 -4.71
CA THR A 120 6.87 1.39 -4.09
C THR A 120 5.97 2.55 -3.74
N HIS A 121 6.11 3.08 -2.54
CA HIS A 121 5.27 4.18 -2.06
C HIS A 121 6.01 5.07 -1.06
N TYR A 122 5.62 6.32 -1.02
CA TYR A 122 6.00 7.29 0.02
C TYR A 122 5.05 8.50 -0.03
N VAL A 123 4.97 9.21 1.10
CA VAL A 123 4.16 10.42 1.24
C VAL A 123 4.97 11.62 0.78
N THR A 124 4.41 12.43 -0.11
CA THR A 124 5.06 13.65 -0.64
C THR A 124 4.53 14.92 0.02
N GLU A 125 3.29 14.91 0.47
CA GLU A 125 2.64 16.05 1.13
C GLU A 125 1.64 15.56 2.17
N THR A 126 1.42 16.33 3.24
CA THR A 126 0.39 16.06 4.24
C THR A 126 -0.33 17.34 4.63
N GLU A 127 -1.61 17.21 5.01
CA GLU A 127 -2.44 18.27 5.55
C GLU A 127 -3.20 17.78 6.79
N ASP A 128 -3.51 18.69 7.70
CA ASP A 128 -4.38 18.49 8.87
C ASP A 128 -3.94 17.31 9.77
N GLU A 129 -2.62 17.24 10.06
CA GLU A 129 -2.04 16.22 10.94
C GLU A 129 -2.38 14.80 10.50
N TYR A 130 -1.90 14.41 9.31
CA TYR A 130 -2.15 13.10 8.71
C TYR A 130 -1.82 11.95 9.66
N GLU A 131 -2.84 11.16 10.02
CA GLU A 131 -2.75 10.05 10.97
C GLU A 131 -3.31 8.77 10.37
N ILE A 132 -2.51 7.69 10.43
CA ILE A 132 -2.81 6.40 9.80
C ILE A 132 -2.45 5.23 10.73
N LEU A 133 -3.21 4.14 10.62
CA LEU A 133 -2.82 2.82 11.08
C LEU A 133 -2.51 1.92 9.88
N GLY A 134 -1.42 1.15 9.98
CA GLY A 134 -1.02 0.16 8.99
C GLY A 134 -1.24 -1.27 9.46
N PHE A 135 -1.67 -2.11 8.53
CA PHE A 135 -1.92 -3.54 8.72
C PHE A 135 -1.25 -4.31 7.59
N TYR A 136 -0.79 -5.52 7.88
CA TYR A 136 -0.04 -6.34 6.95
C TYR A 136 -0.66 -7.73 6.82
N SER A 137 -0.77 -8.24 5.60
CA SER A 137 -1.33 -9.56 5.34
C SER A 137 -0.42 -10.66 5.88
N LEU A 138 -0.99 -11.60 6.64
CA LEU A 138 -0.25 -12.71 7.22
C LEU A 138 -0.11 -13.85 6.20
N ASN A 139 1.07 -14.44 6.15
CA ASN A 139 1.39 -15.59 5.32
C ASN A 139 2.59 -16.35 5.92
N LYS A 140 3.15 -17.33 5.20
CA LYS A 140 4.26 -18.17 5.70
C LYS A 140 5.60 -17.43 5.86
N ARG A 141 5.71 -16.18 5.37
CA ARG A 141 6.97 -15.39 5.37
C ARG A 141 7.03 -14.34 6.46
N ASN A 142 5.94 -14.11 7.18
CA ASN A 142 5.84 -13.12 8.24
C ASN A 142 5.07 -13.66 9.45
N SER A 143 4.99 -12.87 10.52
CA SER A 143 4.22 -13.18 11.72
C SER A 143 3.60 -11.92 12.30
N ARG A 144 2.75 -12.04 13.32
CA ARG A 144 2.18 -10.88 14.02
C ARG A 144 3.24 -10.04 14.73
N GLU A 145 4.32 -10.66 15.19
CA GLU A 145 5.44 -10.00 15.88
C GLU A 145 6.39 -9.32 14.90
N SER A 146 6.45 -9.82 13.66
CA SER A 146 7.27 -9.27 12.57
C SER A 146 6.45 -9.27 11.27
N PRO A 147 5.48 -8.34 11.13
CA PRO A 147 4.49 -8.44 10.07
C PRO A 147 4.97 -7.94 8.71
N TYR A 148 6.06 -7.18 8.64
CA TYR A 148 6.55 -6.63 7.37
C TYR A 148 8.07 -6.60 7.30
N ASP A 149 8.57 -6.61 6.07
CA ASP A 149 9.94 -6.29 5.67
C ASP A 149 10.01 -4.88 5.09
N MET A 150 11.19 -4.31 5.07
CA MET A 150 11.46 -3.01 4.43
C MET A 150 12.44 -3.19 3.29
N GLU A 151 12.00 -2.88 2.08
CA GLU A 151 12.83 -2.86 0.89
C GLU A 151 12.84 -1.44 0.31
N TYR A 152 14.02 -0.90 0.12
CA TYR A 152 14.16 0.40 -0.50
C TYR A 152 14.31 0.23 -2.01
N ALA A 153 13.64 1.06 -2.77
CA ALA A 153 13.65 1.00 -4.24
C ALA A 153 14.95 1.63 -4.80
N LEU A 154 16.12 1.12 -4.39
CA LEU A 154 17.46 1.62 -4.75
C LEU A 154 18.35 0.52 -5.37
N ASP A 155 17.76 -0.60 -5.72
CA ASP A 155 18.49 -1.73 -6.30
C ASP A 155 18.77 -1.53 -7.80
N SER A 156 19.75 -2.31 -8.31
CA SER A 156 19.98 -2.43 -9.75
C SER A 156 18.75 -3.00 -10.48
N VAL A 157 18.72 -2.90 -11.79
CA VAL A 157 17.63 -3.46 -12.61
C VAL A 157 17.50 -4.97 -12.39
N GLU A 158 18.63 -5.69 -12.40
CA GLU A 158 18.67 -7.15 -12.22
C GLU A 158 18.13 -7.56 -10.85
N LYS A 159 18.57 -6.86 -9.80
CA LYS A 159 18.11 -7.14 -8.44
C LYS A 159 16.63 -6.75 -8.25
N THR A 160 16.18 -5.69 -8.89
CA THR A 160 14.76 -5.32 -8.91
C THR A 160 13.91 -6.41 -9.58
N ASP A 161 14.39 -7.03 -10.64
CA ASP A 161 13.69 -8.14 -11.30
C ASP A 161 13.61 -9.38 -10.41
N GLU A 162 14.66 -9.72 -9.68
CA GLU A 162 14.65 -10.78 -8.66
C GLU A 162 13.61 -10.48 -7.57
N LYS A 163 13.61 -9.26 -7.04
CA LYS A 163 12.64 -8.82 -6.03
C LYS A 163 11.20 -8.84 -6.57
N ARG A 164 10.99 -8.47 -7.82
CA ARG A 164 9.69 -8.55 -8.48
C ARG A 164 9.14 -9.98 -8.48
N GLN A 165 9.99 -10.97 -8.75
CA GLN A 165 9.58 -12.40 -8.68
C GLN A 165 9.23 -12.81 -7.23
N MET A 166 9.97 -12.32 -6.25
CA MET A 166 9.68 -12.58 -4.84
C MET A 166 8.34 -11.97 -4.41
N CYS A 167 8.05 -10.73 -4.79
CA CYS A 167 6.80 -10.04 -4.48
C CYS A 167 5.57 -10.78 -5.05
N ARG A 168 5.69 -11.33 -6.28
CA ARG A 168 4.63 -12.11 -6.93
C ARG A 168 4.28 -13.42 -6.20
N GLN A 169 5.16 -13.90 -5.32
CA GLN A 169 4.91 -15.09 -4.53
C GLN A 169 4.15 -14.83 -3.23
N VAL A 170 3.85 -13.56 -2.91
CA VAL A 170 3.00 -13.22 -1.76
C VAL A 170 1.56 -13.64 -2.10
N PRO A 171 0.96 -14.53 -1.31
CA PRO A 171 -0.36 -15.05 -1.64
C PRO A 171 -1.42 -13.95 -1.55
N VAL A 172 -2.41 -14.01 -2.44
CA VAL A 172 -3.63 -13.20 -2.33
C VAL A 172 -4.36 -13.62 -1.05
N PRO A 173 -4.66 -12.68 -0.14
CA PRO A 173 -5.41 -12.99 1.07
C PRO A 173 -6.79 -13.58 0.75
N ALA A 174 -7.27 -14.53 1.54
CA ALA A 174 -8.62 -15.08 1.40
C ALA A 174 -9.69 -14.05 1.78
N HIS A 175 -9.32 -13.05 2.61
CA HIS A 175 -10.21 -11.98 3.02
C HIS A 175 -9.57 -10.60 2.80
N ASP A 176 -10.36 -9.71 2.22
CA ASP A 176 -10.10 -8.28 2.24
C ASP A 176 -10.13 -7.76 3.69
N PRO A 177 -9.34 -6.74 4.05
CA PRO A 177 -9.34 -6.24 5.42
C PRO A 177 -10.71 -5.71 5.89
N ILE A 178 -11.59 -5.29 4.97
CA ILE A 178 -12.91 -4.74 5.30
C ILE A 178 -14.05 -5.54 4.68
N TYR A 179 -13.93 -5.94 3.41
CA TYR A 179 -15.04 -6.51 2.65
C TYR A 179 -15.01 -8.04 2.52
N GLY A 180 -14.15 -8.72 3.30
CA GLY A 180 -14.08 -10.17 3.32
C GLY A 180 -13.82 -10.74 1.92
N THR A 181 -14.63 -11.67 1.47
CA THR A 181 -14.48 -12.32 0.17
C THR A 181 -14.89 -11.44 -1.03
N GLU A 182 -15.51 -10.28 -0.79
CA GLU A 182 -16.04 -9.38 -1.83
C GLU A 182 -15.01 -8.33 -2.32
N GLY A 183 -13.90 -8.15 -1.61
CA GLY A 183 -12.84 -7.21 -1.95
C GLY A 183 -11.67 -7.87 -2.68
N ILE A 184 -10.49 -7.88 -2.05
CA ILE A 184 -9.24 -8.41 -2.61
C ILE A 184 -9.41 -9.76 -3.34
N PRO A 185 -10.05 -10.80 -2.76
CA PRO A 185 -10.15 -12.10 -3.44
C PRO A 185 -10.87 -12.07 -4.78
N ARG A 186 -11.72 -11.07 -5.00
CA ARG A 186 -12.40 -10.87 -6.29
C ARG A 186 -11.61 -9.98 -7.24
N ILE A 187 -10.95 -8.95 -6.70
CA ILE A 187 -10.26 -7.93 -7.49
C ILE A 187 -8.90 -8.44 -7.98
N TRP A 188 -8.16 -9.14 -7.11
CA TRP A 188 -6.83 -9.68 -7.40
C TRP A 188 -6.88 -11.14 -7.87
N ARG A 189 -7.78 -11.45 -8.77
CA ARG A 189 -7.78 -12.77 -9.42
C ARG A 189 -6.68 -12.81 -10.47
N GLU A 190 -5.88 -13.88 -10.45
CA GLU A 190 -5.10 -14.26 -11.61
C GLU A 190 -6.08 -14.79 -12.68
N GLU A 191 -6.02 -14.22 -13.89
CA GLU A 191 -6.74 -14.75 -15.04
C GLU A 191 -6.07 -16.03 -15.56
#